data_cdbede349f8a8d8754d12019de551923
#
_entry.id   cdbede349f8a8d8754d12019de551923
#
_cell.length_a   1.000
_cell.length_b   1.000
_cell.length_c   1.000
_cell.angle_alpha   90.00
_cell.angle_beta   90.00
_cell.angle_gamma   90.00
#
_symmetry.space_group_name_H-M   'P 1'
#
loop_
_entity.id
_entity.type
_entity.pdbx_description
1 polymer ?
#
loop_
_entity_poly.entity_id
_entity_poly.type
_entity_poly.pdbx_seq_one_letter_code
_entity_poly.pdbx_strand_id
1 'polypeptide(L)'
;MFVEPQTRPANRHLNAALAIVLVLLALAIRVGSLGSNSLSEDESAKWLAIQEYHQGHFAGVNSEHPMMLKMLAWGSLEIGERWNRLASRHGWPMTAPEGWLRLPNAIIGAATAGVLYLLCRLAMGTAGSFAAGLFWAISPLPLAINRLVKEETALTFFTLLGCYFYWRAKKAETDGTTRRCLDFSACAFGLAVASQYVIHLFGLNQLAWYIAGRRGLDHKPLRSHFRMLLLMSLVFLLANPCILSPASLSSILHWLHHDGVRHTGYAFDGNLYVNFPSLLLAGMPWYFYLWMLVVKTPIPILVAMIAGGILLLRDRKTVASCIFLSFGVVQLVGLSLSGAKWLRYSLPLLPFLYLAAGYAVHAAYGWVKERKAASLAGLGAVVLLGWPLMELRAWAPYYPLYVNAIGGGTTKIAQYFAPDEISEFDTREVAQQICLGAPLGVRLATSRPKSMTYYLRSCNRPDIQIMPLYDALYTPQEGDLIVLEPSRRFLETQGLFDLLGNSRMPRREVQVGPVSASTIYLFEPSALSRKDTQKPGFVQARPRGRCAAPVDNPDNTTAHAIWQAALRQQP
;
A
#
# COMPACT_ATOMS: atom_id res chain seq x y z
N MET A 1 -8.78 -9.72 -38.33
CA MET A 1 -7.83 -10.85 -38.24
C MET A 1 -6.48 -10.24 -37.86
N PHE A 2 -6.21 -10.02 -36.54
CA PHE A 2 -4.92 -9.49 -36.11
C PHE A 2 -3.92 -10.64 -36.12
N VAL A 3 -3.07 -10.62 -37.12
CA VAL A 3 -1.91 -11.51 -37.21
C VAL A 3 -1.02 -11.22 -36.00
N GLU A 4 -0.75 -12.24 -35.18
CA GLU A 4 0.28 -12.18 -34.15
C GLU A 4 1.54 -11.62 -34.79
N PRO A 5 2.11 -10.50 -34.32
CA PRO A 5 3.31 -9.98 -34.94
C PRO A 5 4.40 -11.03 -34.76
N GLN A 6 4.81 -11.68 -35.87
CA GLN A 6 6.06 -12.42 -35.89
C GLN A 6 7.12 -11.47 -35.33
N THR A 7 7.46 -11.65 -34.07
CA THR A 7 8.51 -10.87 -33.43
C THR A 7 9.80 -11.21 -34.14
N ARG A 8 10.23 -10.35 -35.09
CA ARG A 8 11.63 -10.30 -35.50
C ARG A 8 12.46 -10.43 -34.22
N PRO A 9 13.63 -11.11 -34.24
CA PRO A 9 14.45 -11.28 -33.04
C PRO A 9 14.58 -9.91 -32.40
N ALA A 10 13.80 -9.72 -31.35
CA ALA A 10 13.66 -8.41 -30.71
C ALA A 10 15.05 -8.03 -30.28
N ASN A 11 15.51 -6.85 -30.70
CA ASN A 11 16.82 -6.35 -30.33
C ASN A 11 16.93 -6.37 -28.82
N ARG A 12 17.56 -7.42 -28.25
CA ARG A 12 17.65 -7.67 -26.81
C ARG A 12 18.22 -6.46 -26.07
N HIS A 13 19.18 -5.79 -26.74
CA HIS A 13 19.84 -4.59 -26.21
C HIS A 13 18.84 -3.43 -26.08
N LEU A 14 17.99 -3.22 -27.10
CA LEU A 14 16.96 -2.17 -27.04
C LEU A 14 15.95 -2.43 -25.93
N ASN A 15 15.47 -3.66 -25.77
CA ASN A 15 14.53 -3.97 -24.69
C ASN A 15 15.18 -3.81 -23.31
N ALA A 16 16.43 -4.21 -23.13
CA ALA A 16 17.16 -3.99 -21.89
C ALA A 16 17.35 -2.48 -21.62
N ALA A 17 17.76 -1.71 -22.64
CA ALA A 17 17.93 -0.26 -22.52
C ALA A 17 16.62 0.44 -22.12
N LEU A 18 15.50 0.12 -22.77
CA LEU A 18 14.19 0.70 -22.43
C LEU A 18 13.72 0.31 -21.01
N ALA A 19 13.96 -0.94 -20.59
CA ALA A 19 13.66 -1.35 -19.21
C ALA A 19 14.50 -0.55 -18.20
N ILE A 20 15.81 -0.38 -18.46
CA ILE A 20 16.71 0.40 -17.60
C ILE A 20 16.27 1.87 -17.54
N VAL A 21 15.93 2.49 -18.66
CA VAL A 21 15.43 3.87 -18.70
C VAL A 21 14.19 4.03 -17.83
N LEU A 22 13.23 3.09 -17.92
CA LEU A 22 12.03 3.11 -17.08
C LEU A 22 12.36 2.97 -15.60
N VAL A 23 13.29 2.07 -15.24
CA VAL A 23 13.74 1.89 -13.85
C VAL A 23 14.41 3.16 -13.32
N LEU A 24 15.32 3.76 -14.10
CA LEU A 24 16.03 4.97 -13.68
C LEU A 24 15.08 6.17 -13.53
N LEU A 25 14.13 6.34 -14.45
CA LEU A 25 13.09 7.36 -14.34
C LEU A 25 12.22 7.14 -13.09
N ALA A 26 11.74 5.91 -12.92
CA ALA A 26 10.91 5.56 -11.76
C ALA A 26 11.67 5.72 -10.44
N LEU A 27 12.97 5.41 -10.42
CA LEU A 27 13.82 5.57 -9.24
C LEU A 27 14.03 7.06 -8.91
N ALA A 28 14.37 7.87 -9.90
CA ALA A 28 14.56 9.31 -9.69
C ALA A 28 13.33 9.98 -9.05
N ILE A 29 12.13 9.60 -9.50
CA ILE A 29 10.87 10.12 -8.92
C ILE A 29 10.65 9.60 -7.49
N ARG A 30 11.02 8.36 -7.17
CA ARG A 30 10.77 7.72 -5.87
C ARG A 30 11.73 8.15 -4.78
N VAL A 31 12.99 8.42 -5.10
CA VAL A 31 14.00 8.79 -4.09
C VAL A 31 13.95 10.28 -3.72
N GLY A 32 13.39 11.14 -4.57
CA GLY A 32 13.25 12.56 -4.26
C GLY A 32 12.47 12.79 -2.96
N SER A 33 13.07 13.48 -1.99
CA SER A 33 12.45 13.80 -0.67
C SER A 33 11.90 12.56 0.06
N LEU A 34 12.58 11.40 -0.01
CA LEU A 34 12.10 10.13 0.53
C LEU A 34 11.95 10.15 2.08
N GLY A 35 12.78 10.93 2.77
CA GLY A 35 12.72 11.12 4.22
C GLY A 35 11.88 12.31 4.69
N SER A 36 11.15 13.01 3.79
CA SER A 36 10.40 14.22 4.16
C SER A 36 9.19 13.93 5.06
N ASN A 37 8.50 12.83 4.86
CA ASN A 37 7.31 12.46 5.63
C ASN A 37 7.70 11.66 6.88
N SER A 38 6.88 11.78 7.94
CA SER A 38 7.02 10.98 9.17
C SER A 38 6.95 9.48 8.89
N LEU A 39 7.52 8.67 9.78
CA LEU A 39 7.25 7.23 9.82
C LEU A 39 5.80 6.98 10.22
N SER A 40 5.17 6.03 9.54
CA SER A 40 3.90 5.48 9.97
C SER A 40 4.08 4.53 11.16
N GLU A 41 2.99 4.21 11.86
CA GLU A 41 2.99 3.28 12.99
C GLU A 41 3.58 1.90 12.59
N ASP A 42 3.23 1.41 11.39
CA ASP A 42 3.79 0.16 10.85
C ASP A 42 5.29 0.26 10.51
N GLU A 43 5.76 1.42 10.03
CA GLU A 43 7.18 1.64 9.75
C GLU A 43 7.99 1.73 11.05
N SER A 44 7.42 2.38 12.07
CA SER A 44 8.02 2.48 13.40
C SER A 44 8.09 1.11 14.08
N ALA A 45 7.09 0.24 13.91
CA ALA A 45 7.15 -1.14 14.37
C ALA A 45 8.30 -1.93 13.71
N LYS A 46 8.52 -1.73 12.40
CA LYS A 46 9.65 -2.35 11.68
C LYS A 46 11.00 -1.80 12.15
N TRP A 47 11.06 -0.49 12.40
CA TRP A 47 12.25 0.12 12.96
C TRP A 47 12.58 -0.46 14.34
N LEU A 48 11.59 -0.63 15.22
CA LEU A 48 11.77 -1.29 16.52
C LEU A 48 12.25 -2.74 16.36
N ALA A 49 11.67 -3.50 15.45
CA ALA A 49 12.11 -4.86 15.14
C ALA A 49 13.59 -4.90 14.68
N ILE A 50 14.03 -3.93 13.88
CA ILE A 50 15.44 -3.82 13.46
C ILE A 50 16.33 -3.54 14.66
N GLN A 51 15.90 -2.72 15.63
CA GLN A 51 16.67 -2.52 16.87
C GLN A 51 16.83 -3.82 17.68
N GLU A 52 15.78 -4.65 17.74
CA GLU A 52 15.87 -5.98 18.36
C GLU A 52 16.81 -6.92 17.59
N TYR A 53 16.84 -6.84 16.25
CA TYR A 53 17.75 -7.62 15.40
C TYR A 53 19.23 -7.28 15.69
N HIS A 54 19.56 -6.02 15.96
CA HIS A 54 20.90 -5.60 16.42
C HIS A 54 21.31 -6.29 17.72
N GLN A 55 20.35 -6.65 18.57
CA GLN A 55 20.57 -7.35 19.84
C GLN A 55 20.51 -8.87 19.70
N GLY A 56 20.31 -9.39 18.47
CA GLY A 56 20.19 -10.83 18.20
C GLY A 56 18.78 -11.39 18.45
N HIS A 57 17.78 -10.56 18.71
CA HIS A 57 16.39 -10.97 18.94
C HIS A 57 15.59 -10.88 17.65
N PHE A 58 15.41 -12.00 16.94
CA PHE A 58 14.74 -12.04 15.63
C PHE A 58 13.26 -12.38 15.67
N ALA A 59 12.71 -12.76 16.82
CA ALA A 59 11.34 -13.23 17.00
C ALA A 59 10.52 -12.36 17.98
N GLY A 60 10.85 -11.08 18.09
CA GLY A 60 10.19 -10.10 18.97
C GLY A 60 9.14 -9.27 18.27
N VAL A 61 9.28 -7.95 18.36
CA VAL A 61 8.34 -6.97 17.80
C VAL A 61 8.13 -7.19 16.31
N ASN A 62 6.86 -7.12 15.86
CA ASN A 62 6.45 -7.26 14.47
C ASN A 62 6.83 -8.61 13.82
N SER A 63 6.91 -9.69 14.63
CA SER A 63 7.24 -11.03 14.13
C SER A 63 6.10 -11.69 13.35
N GLU A 64 4.89 -11.17 13.44
CA GLU A 64 3.73 -11.52 12.61
C GLU A 64 3.90 -11.15 11.14
N HIS A 65 4.81 -10.23 10.82
CA HIS A 65 5.20 -9.89 9.45
C HIS A 65 6.49 -10.56 9.03
N PRO A 66 6.65 -10.93 7.73
CA PRO A 66 7.87 -11.57 7.24
C PRO A 66 9.14 -10.77 7.51
N MET A 67 10.25 -11.50 7.69
CA MET A 67 11.56 -10.93 8.03
C MET A 67 12.22 -10.21 6.85
N MET A 68 12.00 -10.67 5.62
CA MET A 68 12.76 -10.26 4.44
C MET A 68 12.84 -8.73 4.27
N LEU A 69 11.70 -8.04 4.35
CA LEU A 69 11.68 -6.57 4.17
C LEU A 69 12.42 -5.84 5.30
N LYS A 70 12.32 -6.33 6.53
CA LYS A 70 13.03 -5.78 7.69
C LYS A 70 14.55 -5.93 7.53
N MET A 71 15.01 -7.06 6.99
CA MET A 71 16.43 -7.28 6.69
C MET A 71 16.96 -6.35 5.59
N LEU A 72 16.19 -6.11 4.54
CA LEU A 72 16.54 -5.16 3.49
C LEU A 72 16.62 -3.72 4.05
N ALA A 73 15.66 -3.34 4.89
CA ALA A 73 15.64 -2.05 5.56
C ALA A 73 16.80 -1.89 6.55
N TRP A 74 17.13 -2.94 7.30
CA TRP A 74 18.30 -2.96 8.19
C TRP A 74 19.60 -2.74 7.42
N GLY A 75 19.85 -3.53 6.37
CA GLY A 75 21.03 -3.33 5.52
C GLY A 75 21.14 -1.93 4.93
N SER A 76 20.00 -1.34 4.55
CA SER A 76 19.95 0.04 4.07
C SER A 76 20.28 1.07 5.15
N LEU A 77 19.79 0.88 6.38
CA LEU A 77 20.12 1.75 7.51
C LEU A 77 21.61 1.71 7.84
N GLU A 78 22.23 0.52 7.85
CA GLU A 78 23.67 0.35 8.06
C GLU A 78 24.51 1.12 7.02
N ILE A 79 24.11 1.02 5.75
CA ILE A 79 24.72 1.80 4.66
C ILE A 79 24.53 3.29 4.92
N GLY A 80 23.34 3.70 5.34
CA GLY A 80 22.99 5.07 5.64
C GLY A 80 23.82 5.67 6.78
N GLU A 81 24.01 4.93 7.86
CA GLU A 81 24.85 5.37 8.97
C GLU A 81 26.31 5.54 8.56
N ARG A 82 26.84 4.62 7.74
CA ARG A 82 28.20 4.73 7.18
C ARG A 82 28.33 5.95 6.28
N TRP A 83 27.32 6.17 5.42
CA TRP A 83 27.24 7.36 4.57
C TRP A 83 27.21 8.64 5.39
N ASN A 84 26.33 8.73 6.38
CA ASN A 84 26.18 9.93 7.21
C ASN A 84 27.46 10.23 8.02
N ARG A 85 28.17 9.20 8.52
CA ARG A 85 29.50 9.38 9.14
C ARG A 85 30.53 9.92 8.15
N LEU A 86 30.52 9.48 6.90
CA LEU A 86 31.40 9.98 5.86
C LEU A 86 31.01 11.41 5.46
N ALA A 87 29.73 11.64 5.24
CA ALA A 87 29.17 12.93 4.85
C ALA A 87 29.48 14.04 5.88
N SER A 88 29.35 13.72 7.18
CA SER A 88 29.67 14.67 8.26
C SER A 88 31.14 15.09 8.27
N ARG A 89 32.07 14.18 7.89
CA ARG A 89 33.51 14.49 7.79
C ARG A 89 33.86 15.40 6.61
N HIS A 90 33.04 15.39 5.55
CA HIS A 90 33.31 16.12 4.31
C HIS A 90 32.35 17.31 4.10
N GLY A 91 31.46 17.59 5.04
CA GLY A 91 30.45 18.64 4.90
C GLY A 91 29.38 18.35 3.84
N TRP A 92 29.18 17.07 3.48
CA TRP A 92 28.15 16.66 2.53
C TRP A 92 26.78 16.58 3.21
N PRO A 93 25.68 16.64 2.42
CA PRO A 93 24.34 16.49 2.97
C PRO A 93 24.14 15.12 3.61
N MET A 94 23.65 15.11 4.84
CA MET A 94 23.20 13.90 5.52
C MET A 94 21.76 13.58 5.13
N THR A 95 21.42 12.30 5.09
CA THR A 95 20.07 11.82 4.80
C THR A 95 19.42 11.31 6.09
N ALA A 96 18.18 11.71 6.32
CA ALA A 96 17.40 11.27 7.47
C ALA A 96 17.23 9.74 7.49
N PRO A 97 17.23 9.10 8.68
CA PRO A 97 17.07 7.65 8.82
C PRO A 97 15.82 7.10 8.11
N GLU A 98 14.73 7.86 8.09
CA GLU A 98 13.48 7.51 7.39
C GLU A 98 13.71 7.30 5.88
N GLY A 99 14.58 8.11 5.27
CA GLY A 99 14.94 7.98 3.85
C GLY A 99 15.67 6.66 3.58
N TRP A 100 16.64 6.31 4.44
CA TRP A 100 17.37 5.04 4.34
C TRP A 100 16.47 3.84 4.61
N LEU A 101 15.58 3.92 5.60
CA LEU A 101 14.63 2.87 5.91
C LEU A 101 13.74 2.54 4.69
N ARG A 102 13.32 3.55 3.93
CA ARG A 102 12.42 3.46 2.77
C ARG A 102 13.10 3.13 1.45
N LEU A 103 14.42 3.34 1.36
CA LEU A 103 15.17 3.21 0.11
C LEU A 103 15.02 1.84 -0.58
N PRO A 104 15.04 0.68 0.12
CA PRO A 104 14.83 -0.61 -0.52
C PRO A 104 13.48 -0.70 -1.25
N ASN A 105 12.41 -0.21 -0.63
CA ASN A 105 11.08 -0.21 -1.24
C ASN A 105 11.01 0.72 -2.47
N ALA A 106 11.65 1.88 -2.40
CA ALA A 106 11.74 2.80 -3.54
C ALA A 106 12.45 2.15 -4.73
N ILE A 107 13.56 1.42 -4.49
CA ILE A 107 14.31 0.69 -5.51
C ILE A 107 13.45 -0.45 -6.10
N ILE A 108 12.84 -1.28 -5.26
CA ILE A 108 11.98 -2.40 -5.68
C ILE A 108 10.79 -1.88 -6.48
N GLY A 109 10.13 -0.81 -5.98
CA GLY A 109 9.02 -0.17 -6.67
C GLY A 109 9.40 0.45 -8.02
N ALA A 110 10.63 0.97 -8.15
CA ALA A 110 11.16 1.44 -9.42
C ALA A 110 11.45 0.28 -10.38
N ALA A 111 12.07 -0.78 -9.89
CA ALA A 111 12.37 -1.98 -10.69
C ALA A 111 11.10 -2.64 -11.26
N THR A 112 9.97 -2.50 -10.57
CA THR A 112 8.66 -2.99 -11.03
C THR A 112 8.29 -2.39 -12.40
N ALA A 113 8.64 -1.14 -12.70
CA ALA A 113 8.38 -0.52 -14.02
C ALA A 113 9.08 -1.28 -15.17
N GLY A 114 10.34 -1.65 -14.95
CA GLY A 114 11.12 -2.43 -15.92
C GLY A 114 10.59 -3.85 -16.10
N VAL A 115 10.23 -4.53 -15.01
CA VAL A 115 9.67 -5.89 -15.07
C VAL A 115 8.29 -5.88 -15.73
N LEU A 116 7.45 -4.89 -15.46
CA LEU A 116 6.15 -4.72 -16.13
C LEU A 116 6.33 -4.53 -17.63
N TYR A 117 7.26 -3.67 -18.04
CA TYR A 117 7.62 -3.53 -19.44
C TYR A 117 8.01 -4.88 -20.08
N LEU A 118 8.91 -5.63 -19.43
CA LEU A 118 9.38 -6.93 -19.95
C LEU A 118 8.26 -7.97 -20.02
N LEU A 119 7.35 -8.02 -19.04
CA LEU A 119 6.18 -8.90 -19.08
C LEU A 119 5.25 -8.52 -20.25
N CYS A 120 4.95 -7.23 -20.41
CA CYS A 120 4.12 -6.74 -21.49
C CYS A 120 4.74 -7.02 -22.88
N ARG A 121 6.09 -6.99 -23.00
CA ARG A 121 6.81 -7.36 -24.24
C ARG A 121 6.59 -8.81 -24.67
N LEU A 122 6.21 -9.68 -23.77
CA LEU A 122 5.81 -11.05 -24.13
C LEU A 122 4.46 -11.12 -24.84
N ALA A 123 3.63 -10.08 -24.74
CA ALA A 123 2.24 -10.12 -25.18
C ALA A 123 1.84 -9.00 -26.17
N MET A 124 2.62 -7.90 -26.25
CA MET A 124 2.30 -6.76 -27.10
C MET A 124 3.55 -6.03 -27.62
N GLY A 125 3.36 -5.08 -28.54
CA GLY A 125 4.43 -4.28 -29.16
C GLY A 125 5.14 -3.34 -28.18
N THR A 126 6.29 -2.78 -28.61
CA THR A 126 7.16 -1.95 -27.76
C THR A 126 6.46 -0.71 -27.21
N ALA A 127 5.66 0.00 -28.03
CA ALA A 127 4.97 1.23 -27.60
C ALA A 127 4.01 0.98 -26.42
N GLY A 128 3.13 -0.02 -26.54
CA GLY A 128 2.20 -0.36 -25.48
C GLY A 128 2.89 -0.88 -24.21
N SER A 129 3.94 -1.70 -24.38
CA SER A 129 4.72 -2.21 -23.24
C SER A 129 5.45 -1.10 -22.51
N PHE A 130 6.04 -0.13 -23.24
CA PHE A 130 6.72 1.02 -22.67
C PHE A 130 5.71 1.92 -21.91
N ALA A 131 4.53 2.15 -22.50
CA ALA A 131 3.46 2.89 -21.85
C ALA A 131 3.02 2.24 -20.53
N ALA A 132 2.86 0.92 -20.48
CA ALA A 132 2.50 0.21 -19.24
C ALA A 132 3.53 0.44 -18.11
N GLY A 133 4.84 0.28 -18.42
CA GLY A 133 5.91 0.53 -17.46
C GLY A 133 5.99 2.00 -17.03
N LEU A 134 5.77 2.92 -17.97
CA LEU A 134 5.78 4.36 -17.72
C LEU A 134 4.58 4.79 -16.84
N PHE A 135 3.38 4.25 -17.08
CA PHE A 135 2.21 4.53 -16.23
C PHE A 135 2.43 4.08 -14.79
N TRP A 136 3.08 2.93 -14.56
CA TRP A 136 3.52 2.55 -13.22
C TRP A 136 4.52 3.56 -12.62
N ALA A 137 5.46 4.04 -13.42
CA ALA A 137 6.49 4.97 -12.95
C ALA A 137 5.94 6.31 -12.48
N ILE A 138 4.93 6.85 -13.22
CA ILE A 138 4.41 8.22 -13.03
C ILE A 138 3.06 8.31 -12.31
N SER A 139 2.39 7.19 -12.02
CA SER A 139 1.10 7.23 -11.30
C SER A 139 1.29 7.50 -9.82
N PRO A 140 0.52 8.45 -9.22
CA PRO A 140 0.69 8.85 -7.82
C PRO A 140 0.45 7.73 -6.81
N LEU A 141 -0.55 6.85 -7.01
CA LEU A 141 -0.89 5.82 -6.04
C LEU A 141 0.22 4.76 -5.83
N PRO A 142 0.76 4.08 -6.87
CA PRO A 142 1.91 3.19 -6.67
C PRO A 142 3.15 3.94 -6.16
N LEU A 143 3.36 5.18 -6.60
CA LEU A 143 4.45 6.00 -6.11
C LEU A 143 4.33 6.27 -4.60
N ALA A 144 3.13 6.63 -4.12
CA ALA A 144 2.87 6.87 -2.69
C ALA A 144 3.22 5.63 -1.84
N ILE A 145 2.74 4.44 -2.25
CA ILE A 145 2.94 3.19 -1.50
C ILE A 145 4.40 2.72 -1.57
N ASN A 146 5.06 2.83 -2.74
CA ASN A 146 6.45 2.39 -2.90
C ASN A 146 7.46 3.24 -2.12
N ARG A 147 7.07 4.41 -1.62
CA ARG A 147 7.90 5.29 -0.78
C ARG A 147 7.81 4.98 0.71
N LEU A 148 7.10 3.92 1.10
CA LEU A 148 6.91 3.45 2.47
C LEU A 148 7.50 2.05 2.63
N VAL A 149 7.85 1.66 3.85
CA VAL A 149 8.30 0.29 4.16
C VAL A 149 7.07 -0.60 4.32
N LYS A 150 6.44 -0.91 3.18
CA LYS A 150 5.24 -1.75 3.11
C LYS A 150 5.49 -2.99 2.26
N GLU A 151 4.99 -4.11 2.73
CA GLU A 151 5.16 -5.45 2.18
C GLU A 151 4.64 -5.55 0.75
N GLU A 152 3.57 -4.83 0.43
CA GLU A 152 2.88 -4.86 -0.87
C GLU A 152 3.80 -4.48 -2.03
N THR A 153 4.82 -3.64 -1.79
CA THR A 153 5.79 -3.25 -2.84
C THR A 153 6.63 -4.44 -3.28
N ALA A 154 7.24 -5.15 -2.35
CA ALA A 154 8.06 -6.32 -2.63
C ALA A 154 7.19 -7.48 -3.16
N LEU A 155 6.02 -7.72 -2.57
CA LEU A 155 5.03 -8.69 -3.04
C LEU A 155 4.68 -8.45 -4.52
N THR A 156 4.38 -7.21 -4.90
CA THR A 156 4.02 -6.84 -6.28
C THR A 156 5.16 -7.10 -7.24
N PHE A 157 6.36 -6.65 -6.89
CA PHE A 157 7.56 -6.83 -7.72
C PHE A 157 7.87 -8.31 -7.97
N PHE A 158 7.96 -9.11 -6.90
CA PHE A 158 8.32 -10.51 -7.02
C PHE A 158 7.22 -11.33 -7.69
N THR A 159 5.95 -11.01 -7.48
CA THR A 159 4.83 -11.61 -8.22
C THR A 159 4.98 -11.35 -9.72
N LEU A 160 5.22 -10.09 -10.10
CA LEU A 160 5.38 -9.70 -11.50
C LEU A 160 6.60 -10.35 -12.15
N LEU A 161 7.71 -10.43 -11.41
CA LEU A 161 8.94 -11.11 -11.83
C LEU A 161 8.70 -12.62 -12.02
N GLY A 162 7.96 -13.24 -11.09
CA GLY A 162 7.52 -14.64 -11.19
C GLY A 162 6.67 -14.89 -12.43
N CYS A 163 5.69 -14.04 -12.69
CA CYS A 163 4.87 -14.07 -13.91
C CYS A 163 5.73 -13.91 -15.17
N TYR A 164 6.64 -12.94 -15.20
CA TYR A 164 7.52 -12.72 -16.34
C TYR A 164 8.33 -13.97 -16.70
N PHE A 165 9.01 -14.58 -15.74
CA PHE A 165 9.80 -15.79 -15.98
C PHE A 165 8.93 -16.99 -16.34
N TYR A 166 7.76 -17.13 -15.73
CA TYR A 166 6.81 -18.20 -16.05
C TYR A 166 6.35 -18.13 -17.51
N TRP A 167 5.89 -16.95 -17.96
CA TRP A 167 5.42 -16.77 -19.33
C TRP A 167 6.57 -16.76 -20.35
N ARG A 168 7.77 -16.37 -19.95
CA ARG A 168 8.97 -16.53 -20.76
C ARG A 168 9.35 -18.00 -20.95
N ALA A 169 9.21 -18.84 -19.93
CA ALA A 169 9.40 -20.28 -20.02
C ALA A 169 8.50 -20.91 -21.08
N LYS A 170 7.25 -20.44 -21.19
CA LYS A 170 6.28 -20.89 -22.18
C LYS A 170 6.68 -20.58 -23.63
N LYS A 171 7.45 -19.51 -23.83
CA LYS A 171 7.97 -19.08 -25.15
C LYS A 171 9.37 -19.62 -25.44
N ALA A 172 9.99 -20.34 -24.52
CA ALA A 172 11.34 -20.85 -24.69
C ALA A 172 11.37 -22.02 -25.68
N GLU A 173 12.39 -22.04 -26.55
CA GLU A 173 12.56 -23.04 -27.60
C GLU A 173 13.27 -24.30 -27.08
N THR A 174 14.12 -24.16 -26.05
CA THR A 174 14.92 -25.27 -25.50
C THR A 174 14.46 -25.63 -24.09
N ASP A 175 14.53 -26.94 -23.77
CA ASP A 175 14.17 -27.46 -22.44
C ASP A 175 15.05 -26.85 -21.32
N GLY A 176 16.34 -26.62 -21.61
CA GLY A 176 17.25 -25.99 -20.65
C GLY A 176 16.84 -24.54 -20.29
N THR A 177 16.43 -23.76 -21.28
CA THR A 177 15.94 -22.38 -21.06
C THR A 177 14.59 -22.40 -20.35
N THR A 178 13.69 -23.30 -20.74
CA THR A 178 12.40 -23.51 -20.08
C THR A 178 12.59 -23.79 -18.58
N ARG A 179 13.45 -24.76 -18.26
CA ARG A 179 13.74 -25.13 -16.86
C ARG A 179 14.30 -23.99 -16.05
N ARG A 180 15.33 -23.28 -16.58
CA ARG A 180 15.91 -22.11 -15.89
C ARG A 180 14.87 -21.01 -15.62
N CYS A 181 14.02 -20.72 -16.60
CA CYS A 181 12.97 -19.71 -16.43
C CYS A 181 11.94 -20.14 -15.37
N LEU A 182 11.56 -21.43 -15.30
CA LEU A 182 10.67 -21.95 -14.26
C LEU A 182 11.31 -21.91 -12.88
N ASP A 183 12.62 -22.21 -12.77
CA ASP A 183 13.36 -22.09 -11.51
C ASP A 183 13.39 -20.62 -11.03
N PHE A 184 13.70 -19.65 -11.91
CA PHE A 184 13.62 -18.23 -11.56
C PHE A 184 12.20 -17.78 -11.20
N SER A 185 11.19 -18.29 -11.88
CA SER A 185 9.79 -18.03 -11.54
C SER A 185 9.47 -18.55 -10.13
N ALA A 186 9.87 -19.76 -9.79
CA ALA A 186 9.67 -20.36 -8.47
C ALA A 186 10.38 -19.55 -7.38
N CYS A 187 11.64 -19.16 -7.61
CA CYS A 187 12.38 -18.30 -6.68
C CYS A 187 11.66 -16.95 -6.47
N ALA A 188 11.18 -16.32 -7.54
CA ALA A 188 10.48 -15.05 -7.45
C ALA A 188 9.16 -15.19 -6.67
N PHE A 189 8.35 -16.23 -6.93
CA PHE A 189 7.15 -16.48 -6.14
C PHE A 189 7.46 -16.84 -4.68
N GLY A 190 8.57 -17.54 -4.41
CA GLY A 190 9.04 -17.79 -3.05
C GLY A 190 9.35 -16.49 -2.29
N LEU A 191 10.03 -15.53 -2.96
CA LEU A 191 10.26 -14.19 -2.42
C LEU A 191 8.97 -13.37 -2.29
N ALA A 192 7.99 -13.55 -3.18
CA ALA A 192 6.68 -12.92 -3.04
C ALA A 192 5.96 -13.39 -1.76
N VAL A 193 5.96 -14.69 -1.48
CA VAL A 193 5.40 -15.25 -0.22
C VAL A 193 6.21 -14.79 0.99
N ALA A 194 7.54 -14.66 0.86
CA ALA A 194 8.40 -14.11 1.91
C ALA A 194 8.25 -12.59 2.11
N SER A 195 7.59 -11.89 1.20
CA SER A 195 7.25 -10.47 1.36
C SER A 195 6.00 -10.28 2.22
N GLN A 196 5.00 -11.11 2.00
CA GLN A 196 3.73 -11.10 2.75
C GLN A 196 3.12 -12.49 2.65
N TYR A 197 2.83 -13.17 3.72
CA TYR A 197 2.39 -14.58 3.79
C TYR A 197 1.16 -14.95 2.92
N VAL A 198 1.17 -14.57 1.63
CA VAL A 198 0.07 -14.77 0.69
C VAL A 198 0.51 -15.56 -0.53
N ILE A 199 -0.21 -16.63 -0.85
CA ILE A 199 0.07 -17.53 -1.97
C ILE A 199 -0.92 -17.39 -3.13
N HIS A 200 -2.04 -16.68 -2.93
CA HIS A 200 -3.10 -16.58 -3.93
C HIS A 200 -2.63 -15.97 -5.26
N LEU A 201 -1.60 -15.09 -5.23
CA LEU A 201 -1.05 -14.50 -6.45
C LEU A 201 -0.33 -15.53 -7.34
N PHE A 202 0.30 -16.56 -6.75
CA PHE A 202 0.76 -17.71 -7.51
C PHE A 202 -0.42 -18.48 -8.11
N GLY A 203 -1.50 -18.68 -7.34
CA GLY A 203 -2.74 -19.27 -7.83
C GLY A 203 -3.35 -18.53 -9.02
N LEU A 204 -3.37 -17.19 -9.00
CA LEU A 204 -3.82 -16.37 -10.13
C LEU A 204 -2.96 -16.57 -11.39
N ASN A 205 -1.64 -16.74 -11.25
CA ASN A 205 -0.79 -17.09 -12.38
C ASN A 205 -1.13 -18.47 -12.97
N GLN A 206 -1.42 -19.45 -12.11
CA GLN A 206 -1.86 -20.79 -12.57
C GLN A 206 -3.23 -20.72 -13.23
N LEU A 207 -4.14 -19.87 -12.74
CA LEU A 207 -5.43 -19.62 -13.37
C LEU A 207 -5.25 -19.01 -14.77
N ALA A 208 -4.36 -18.02 -14.92
CA ALA A 208 -4.05 -17.42 -16.22
C ALA A 208 -3.53 -18.47 -17.22
N TRP A 209 -2.66 -19.36 -16.76
CA TRP A 209 -2.17 -20.47 -17.55
C TRP A 209 -3.28 -21.46 -17.93
N TYR A 210 -4.13 -21.85 -16.99
CA TYR A 210 -5.28 -22.73 -17.25
C TYR A 210 -6.21 -22.14 -18.31
N ILE A 211 -6.53 -20.83 -18.18
CA ILE A 211 -7.34 -20.12 -19.17
C ILE A 211 -6.66 -20.12 -20.56
N ALA A 212 -5.35 -19.90 -20.62
CA ALA A 212 -4.59 -19.93 -21.86
C ALA A 212 -4.66 -21.31 -22.53
N GLY A 213 -4.49 -22.38 -21.75
CA GLY A 213 -4.64 -23.76 -22.22
C GLY A 213 -6.04 -24.04 -22.79
N ARG A 214 -7.09 -23.62 -22.07
CA ARG A 214 -8.51 -23.76 -22.53
C ARG A 214 -8.80 -22.98 -23.80
N ARG A 215 -8.02 -21.92 -24.06
CA ARG A 215 -8.15 -21.10 -25.28
C ARG A 215 -7.22 -21.56 -26.41
N GLY A 216 -6.48 -22.66 -26.22
CA GLY A 216 -5.54 -23.20 -27.21
C GLY A 216 -4.28 -22.35 -27.41
N LEU A 217 -3.95 -21.46 -26.47
CA LEU A 217 -2.77 -20.60 -26.52
C LEU A 217 -1.52 -21.24 -25.92
N ASP A 218 -1.68 -22.32 -25.14
CA ASP A 218 -0.59 -23.03 -24.49
C ASP A 218 -0.77 -24.53 -24.66
N HIS A 219 0.21 -25.15 -25.33
CA HIS A 219 0.24 -26.58 -25.61
C HIS A 219 1.29 -27.35 -24.81
N LYS A 220 2.14 -26.65 -24.04
CA LYS A 220 3.23 -27.30 -23.28
C LYS A 220 2.74 -27.62 -21.86
N PRO A 221 2.53 -28.93 -21.52
CA PRO A 221 2.24 -29.30 -20.14
C PRO A 221 3.43 -28.99 -19.23
N LEU A 222 3.17 -28.40 -18.06
CA LEU A 222 4.20 -28.18 -17.06
C LEU A 222 4.41 -29.44 -16.25
N ARG A 223 5.42 -30.23 -16.59
CA ARG A 223 5.78 -31.44 -15.85
C ARG A 223 6.46 -31.18 -14.49
N SER A 224 6.68 -29.92 -14.10
CA SER A 224 7.53 -29.59 -12.95
C SER A 224 6.89 -28.70 -11.88
N HIS A 225 5.57 -28.73 -11.71
CA HIS A 225 4.89 -27.98 -10.64
C HIS A 225 5.42 -28.35 -9.24
N PHE A 226 5.67 -29.64 -8.99
CA PHE A 226 6.22 -30.08 -7.70
C PHE A 226 7.60 -29.46 -7.43
N ARG A 227 8.49 -29.44 -8.43
CA ARG A 227 9.79 -28.78 -8.32
C ARG A 227 9.66 -27.28 -8.06
N MET A 228 8.71 -26.62 -8.74
CA MET A 228 8.44 -25.18 -8.51
C MET A 228 7.99 -24.93 -7.08
N LEU A 229 7.06 -25.73 -6.55
CA LEU A 229 6.61 -25.61 -5.17
C LEU A 229 7.74 -25.85 -4.17
N LEU A 230 8.60 -26.86 -4.41
CA LEU A 230 9.75 -27.14 -3.56
C LEU A 230 10.74 -25.98 -3.53
N LEU A 231 11.10 -25.43 -4.71
CA LEU A 231 11.99 -24.27 -4.80
C LEU A 231 11.37 -23.03 -4.18
N MET A 232 10.09 -22.80 -4.41
CA MET A 232 9.34 -21.68 -3.81
C MET A 232 9.37 -21.77 -2.29
N SER A 233 9.12 -22.96 -1.72
CA SER A 233 9.16 -23.20 -0.27
C SER A 233 10.57 -23.03 0.29
N LEU A 234 11.59 -23.54 -0.40
CA LEU A 234 12.98 -23.38 0.01
C LEU A 234 13.40 -21.91 0.05
N VAL A 235 13.10 -21.14 -1.00
CA VAL A 235 13.44 -19.70 -1.06
C VAL A 235 12.66 -18.93 -0.01
N PHE A 236 11.38 -19.25 0.22
CA PHE A 236 10.59 -18.66 1.29
C PHE A 236 11.25 -18.86 2.67
N LEU A 237 11.66 -20.10 2.99
CA LEU A 237 12.31 -20.42 4.27
C LEU A 237 13.66 -19.74 4.42
N LEU A 238 14.47 -19.68 3.35
CA LEU A 238 15.76 -18.98 3.36
C LEU A 238 15.61 -17.47 3.54
N ALA A 239 14.59 -16.88 2.95
CA ALA A 239 14.32 -15.44 3.09
C ALA A 239 13.60 -15.07 4.39
N ASN A 240 13.02 -16.05 5.08
CA ASN A 240 12.25 -15.84 6.31
C ASN A 240 12.49 -16.95 7.34
N PRO A 241 13.75 -17.19 7.77
CA PRO A 241 14.09 -18.30 8.67
C PRO A 241 13.40 -18.19 10.04
N CYS A 242 13.03 -17.00 10.48
CA CYS A 242 12.35 -16.79 11.76
C CYS A 242 11.01 -17.53 11.89
N ILE A 243 10.37 -17.90 10.76
CA ILE A 243 9.12 -18.67 10.80
C ILE A 243 9.31 -20.06 11.44
N LEU A 244 10.53 -20.57 11.46
CA LEU A 244 10.88 -21.83 12.12
C LEU A 244 11.02 -21.69 13.64
N SER A 245 11.04 -20.46 14.16
CA SER A 245 11.08 -20.22 15.61
C SER A 245 9.69 -20.45 16.21
N PRO A 246 9.55 -21.23 17.30
CA PRO A 246 8.29 -21.39 18.01
C PRO A 246 7.69 -20.07 18.47
N ALA A 247 8.52 -19.09 18.88
CA ALA A 247 8.07 -17.77 19.29
C ALA A 247 7.42 -16.99 18.14
N SER A 248 8.04 -16.98 16.94
CA SER A 248 7.45 -16.34 15.77
C SER A 248 6.15 -17.03 15.34
N LEU A 249 6.13 -18.36 15.34
CA LEU A 249 4.92 -19.12 15.00
C LEU A 249 3.79 -18.82 15.98
N SER A 250 4.08 -18.80 17.29
CA SER A 250 3.11 -18.42 18.32
C SER A 250 2.58 -17.00 18.10
N SER A 251 3.45 -16.04 17.81
CA SER A 251 3.05 -14.65 17.53
C SER A 251 2.16 -14.54 16.28
N ILE A 252 2.51 -15.26 15.20
CA ILE A 252 1.69 -15.31 13.98
C ILE A 252 0.30 -15.90 14.28
N LEU A 253 0.25 -17.02 15.01
CA LEU A 253 -1.01 -17.66 15.37
C LEU A 253 -1.84 -16.78 16.30
N HIS A 254 -1.21 -16.13 17.29
CA HIS A 254 -1.88 -15.17 18.17
C HIS A 254 -2.47 -14.01 17.36
N TRP A 255 -1.67 -13.41 16.47
CA TRP A 255 -2.13 -12.33 15.59
C TRP A 255 -3.31 -12.76 14.70
N LEU A 256 -3.28 -13.97 14.13
CA LEU A 256 -4.38 -14.49 13.31
C LEU A 256 -5.66 -14.69 14.12
N HIS A 257 -5.56 -15.08 15.39
CA HIS A 257 -6.71 -15.36 16.22
C HIS A 257 -7.26 -14.14 16.95
N HIS A 258 -6.40 -13.23 17.43
CA HIS A 258 -6.80 -12.13 18.31
C HIS A 258 -6.69 -10.75 17.66
N ASP A 259 -5.56 -10.48 17.00
CA ASP A 259 -5.24 -9.14 16.49
C ASP A 259 -5.40 -9.03 14.98
N GLY A 260 -5.67 -10.14 14.31
CA GLY A 260 -5.71 -10.21 12.83
C GLY A 260 -6.33 -8.95 12.23
N VAL A 261 -6.41 -8.73 10.99
CA VAL A 261 -6.86 -7.50 10.30
C VAL A 261 -8.25 -7.01 10.81
N ARG A 262 -8.40 -6.94 12.16
CA ARG A 262 -9.59 -6.48 12.87
C ARG A 262 -9.43 -4.99 13.13
N HIS A 263 -9.82 -4.22 12.13
CA HIS A 263 -10.02 -2.80 12.37
C HIS A 263 -11.51 -2.56 12.55
N THR A 264 -11.88 -2.18 13.75
CA THR A 264 -13.27 -1.93 14.14
C THR A 264 -13.86 -0.73 13.43
N GLY A 265 -13.05 0.09 12.75
CA GLY A 265 -13.53 1.19 11.96
C GLY A 265 -12.59 1.54 10.80
N TYR A 266 -13.18 1.91 9.67
CA TYR A 266 -12.49 2.51 8.54
C TYR A 266 -13.38 3.60 7.93
N ALA A 267 -12.85 4.83 7.88
CA ALA A 267 -13.59 5.97 7.33
C ALA A 267 -13.52 5.97 5.80
N PHE A 268 -14.68 5.91 5.15
CA PHE A 268 -14.80 5.98 3.70
C PHE A 268 -16.06 6.76 3.31
N ASP A 269 -15.90 7.77 2.45
CA ASP A 269 -16.98 8.62 1.93
C ASP A 269 -17.90 9.14 3.06
N GLY A 270 -17.28 9.69 4.11
CA GLY A 270 -17.98 10.28 5.26
C GLY A 270 -18.60 9.28 6.24
N ASN A 271 -18.54 7.98 5.97
CA ASN A 271 -19.08 6.93 6.82
C ASN A 271 -17.98 6.11 7.48
N LEU A 272 -18.27 5.56 8.66
CA LEU A 272 -17.40 4.63 9.35
C LEU A 272 -17.90 3.20 9.14
N TYR A 273 -17.06 2.32 8.63
CA TYR A 273 -17.38 0.93 8.31
C TYR A 273 -16.56 -0.02 9.15
N VAL A 274 -17.14 -1.18 9.48
CA VAL A 274 -16.39 -2.31 10.02
C VAL A 274 -15.48 -2.89 8.94
N ASN A 275 -14.20 -3.11 9.28
CA ASN A 275 -13.16 -3.49 8.32
C ASN A 275 -12.58 -4.88 8.65
N PHE A 276 -13.43 -5.93 8.65
CA PHE A 276 -13.05 -7.30 8.92
C PHE A 276 -13.08 -8.17 7.67
N PRO A 277 -12.03 -8.96 7.36
CA PRO A 277 -11.99 -9.83 6.17
C PRO A 277 -13.14 -10.82 6.10
N SER A 278 -13.56 -11.36 7.25
CA SER A 278 -14.62 -12.38 7.37
C SER A 278 -16.01 -11.89 7.04
N LEU A 279 -16.24 -10.58 7.06
CA LEU A 279 -17.57 -10.03 6.82
C LEU A 279 -17.97 -10.00 5.34
N LEU A 280 -17.08 -10.37 4.43
CA LEU A 280 -17.33 -10.33 2.99
C LEU A 280 -18.09 -9.04 2.58
N LEU A 281 -19.19 -9.15 1.87
CA LEU A 281 -19.98 -8.01 1.38
C LEU A 281 -20.63 -7.16 2.50
N ALA A 282 -20.62 -7.61 3.75
CA ALA A 282 -21.23 -6.90 4.88
C ALA A 282 -20.27 -5.92 5.60
N GLY A 283 -18.98 -5.95 5.26
CA GLY A 283 -17.99 -4.99 5.79
C GLY A 283 -17.89 -3.72 4.95
N MET A 284 -16.68 -3.37 4.54
CA MET A 284 -16.42 -2.25 3.63
C MET A 284 -17.17 -2.41 2.30
N PRO A 285 -17.68 -1.31 1.68
CA PRO A 285 -18.45 -1.36 0.44
C PRO A 285 -17.71 -2.09 -0.69
N TRP A 286 -18.41 -2.94 -1.45
CA TRP A 286 -17.83 -3.70 -2.54
C TRP A 286 -17.20 -2.83 -3.63
N TYR A 287 -17.74 -1.61 -3.84
CA TYR A 287 -17.26 -0.66 -4.85
C TYR A 287 -16.05 0.17 -4.41
N PHE A 288 -15.50 -0.05 -3.22
CA PHE A 288 -14.37 0.70 -2.66
C PHE A 288 -13.18 0.78 -3.64
N TYR A 289 -12.72 -0.37 -4.16
CA TYR A 289 -11.59 -0.37 -5.09
C TYR A 289 -11.94 0.21 -6.46
N LEU A 290 -13.18 0.06 -6.93
CA LEU A 290 -13.62 0.72 -8.16
C LEU A 290 -13.58 2.23 -8.01
N TRP A 291 -14.10 2.75 -6.90
CA TRP A 291 -14.08 4.17 -6.61
C TRP A 291 -12.66 4.69 -6.41
N MET A 292 -11.82 3.96 -5.67
CA MET A 292 -10.40 4.26 -5.55
C MET A 292 -9.73 4.39 -6.92
N LEU A 293 -9.93 3.45 -7.83
CA LEU A 293 -9.36 3.53 -9.19
C LEU A 293 -9.85 4.76 -9.93
N VAL A 294 -11.13 5.10 -9.81
CA VAL A 294 -11.72 6.29 -10.46
C VAL A 294 -11.08 7.58 -9.95
N VAL A 295 -10.87 7.73 -8.63
CA VAL A 295 -10.44 9.01 -8.05
C VAL A 295 -8.92 9.11 -7.82
N LYS A 296 -8.20 7.98 -7.69
CA LYS A 296 -6.74 7.94 -7.41
C LYS A 296 -5.88 7.65 -8.66
N THR A 297 -6.48 7.55 -9.84
CA THR A 297 -5.75 7.33 -11.10
C THR A 297 -5.83 8.59 -11.97
N PRO A 298 -4.73 9.06 -12.58
CA PRO A 298 -4.78 10.15 -13.57
C PRO A 298 -5.77 9.83 -14.70
N ILE A 299 -6.63 10.80 -15.03
CA ILE A 299 -7.78 10.58 -15.94
C ILE A 299 -7.36 9.95 -17.28
N PRO A 300 -6.31 10.42 -17.97
CA PRO A 300 -5.92 9.80 -19.24
C PRO A 300 -5.50 8.34 -19.08
N ILE A 301 -4.82 7.99 -17.97
CA ILE A 301 -4.44 6.61 -17.67
C ILE A 301 -5.68 5.77 -17.33
N LEU A 302 -6.63 6.30 -16.58
CA LEU A 302 -7.91 5.64 -16.26
C LEU A 302 -8.69 5.30 -17.54
N VAL A 303 -8.79 6.24 -18.46
CA VAL A 303 -9.46 6.03 -19.77
C VAL A 303 -8.75 4.93 -20.56
N ALA A 304 -7.41 4.94 -20.59
CA ALA A 304 -6.61 3.89 -21.24
C ALA A 304 -6.79 2.52 -20.55
N MET A 305 -6.90 2.46 -19.22
CA MET A 305 -7.16 1.22 -18.48
C MET A 305 -8.51 0.62 -18.84
N ILE A 306 -9.56 1.45 -18.88
CA ILE A 306 -10.92 1.01 -19.24
C ILE A 306 -10.96 0.53 -20.69
N ALA A 307 -10.44 1.33 -21.63
CA ALA A 307 -10.41 0.98 -23.05
C ALA A 307 -9.63 -0.31 -23.30
N GLY A 308 -8.45 -0.44 -22.71
CA GLY A 308 -7.61 -1.63 -22.83
C GLY A 308 -8.22 -2.86 -22.17
N GLY A 309 -8.89 -2.69 -21.03
CA GLY A 309 -9.64 -3.76 -20.38
C GLY A 309 -10.75 -4.30 -21.29
N ILE A 310 -11.54 -3.42 -21.90
CA ILE A 310 -12.58 -3.80 -22.86
C ILE A 310 -11.98 -4.54 -24.07
N LEU A 311 -10.87 -4.03 -24.63
CA LEU A 311 -10.19 -4.67 -25.75
C LEU A 311 -9.67 -6.07 -25.37
N LEU A 312 -9.05 -6.23 -24.20
CA LEU A 312 -8.55 -7.52 -23.71
C LEU A 312 -9.67 -8.53 -23.40
N LEU A 313 -10.83 -8.07 -22.95
CA LEU A 313 -11.99 -8.94 -22.74
C LEU A 313 -12.62 -9.41 -24.07
N ARG A 314 -12.53 -8.58 -25.13
CA ARG A 314 -12.96 -8.94 -26.48
C ARG A 314 -11.96 -9.84 -27.20
N ASP A 315 -10.68 -9.52 -27.08
CA ASP A 315 -9.59 -10.30 -27.71
C ASP A 315 -9.16 -11.47 -26.81
N ARG A 316 -9.92 -12.55 -26.90
CA ARG A 316 -9.71 -13.75 -26.08
C ARG A 316 -8.53 -14.61 -26.49
N LYS A 317 -7.85 -14.28 -27.62
CA LYS A 317 -6.78 -15.09 -28.20
C LYS A 317 -5.39 -14.55 -27.88
N THR A 318 -5.20 -13.82 -26.79
CA THR A 318 -3.90 -13.31 -26.36
C THR A 318 -3.53 -13.73 -24.95
N VAL A 319 -2.25 -13.91 -24.71
CA VAL A 319 -1.70 -14.17 -23.36
C VAL A 319 -2.00 -12.99 -22.43
N ALA A 320 -1.94 -11.74 -22.95
CA ALA A 320 -2.31 -10.54 -22.19
C ALA A 320 -3.73 -10.62 -21.64
N SER A 321 -4.70 -11.10 -22.46
CA SER A 321 -6.08 -11.29 -22.03
C SER A 321 -6.21 -12.31 -20.90
N CYS A 322 -5.46 -13.41 -20.93
CA CYS A 322 -5.49 -14.42 -19.87
C CYS A 322 -4.91 -13.87 -18.56
N ILE A 323 -3.79 -13.16 -18.63
CA ILE A 323 -3.17 -12.49 -17.47
C ILE A 323 -4.12 -11.43 -16.90
N PHE A 324 -4.69 -10.57 -17.75
CA PHE A 324 -5.62 -9.54 -17.33
C PHE A 324 -6.89 -10.09 -16.69
N LEU A 325 -7.45 -11.17 -17.25
CA LEU A 325 -8.64 -11.80 -16.67
C LEU A 325 -8.36 -12.34 -15.26
N SER A 326 -7.21 -12.96 -15.04
CA SER A 326 -6.85 -13.52 -13.73
C SER A 326 -6.46 -12.43 -12.73
N PHE A 327 -5.45 -11.62 -13.05
CA PHE A 327 -4.93 -10.62 -12.12
C PHE A 327 -5.67 -9.28 -12.14
N GLY A 328 -6.26 -8.89 -13.27
CA GLY A 328 -7.06 -7.66 -13.37
C GLY A 328 -8.48 -7.87 -12.86
N VAL A 329 -9.19 -8.88 -13.39
CA VAL A 329 -10.62 -9.05 -13.10
C VAL A 329 -10.85 -9.92 -11.87
N VAL A 330 -10.32 -11.16 -11.83
CA VAL A 330 -10.59 -12.08 -10.71
C VAL A 330 -10.03 -11.53 -9.39
N GLN A 331 -8.83 -10.93 -9.40
CA GLN A 331 -8.28 -10.30 -8.20
C GLN A 331 -9.09 -9.09 -7.75
N LEU A 332 -9.54 -8.22 -8.67
CA LEU A 332 -10.39 -7.07 -8.34
C LEU A 332 -11.71 -7.54 -7.70
N VAL A 333 -12.33 -8.58 -8.26
CA VAL A 333 -13.53 -9.19 -7.69
C VAL A 333 -13.25 -9.72 -6.28
N GLY A 334 -12.16 -10.48 -6.10
CA GLY A 334 -11.76 -11.01 -4.78
C GLY A 334 -11.57 -9.92 -3.74
N LEU A 335 -10.84 -8.85 -4.08
CA LEU A 335 -10.65 -7.69 -3.23
C LEU A 335 -11.98 -6.97 -2.93
N SER A 336 -12.87 -6.87 -3.91
CA SER A 336 -14.18 -6.23 -3.75
C SER A 336 -15.13 -7.02 -2.85
N LEU A 337 -15.04 -8.35 -2.84
CA LEU A 337 -15.83 -9.23 -1.99
C LEU A 337 -15.36 -9.24 -0.53
N SER A 338 -14.06 -9.04 -0.27
CA SER A 338 -13.53 -8.99 1.10
C SER A 338 -14.18 -7.87 1.93
N GLY A 339 -14.51 -8.15 3.17
CA GLY A 339 -15.04 -7.15 4.12
C GLY A 339 -13.99 -6.14 4.57
N ALA A 340 -12.71 -6.51 4.57
CA ALA A 340 -11.61 -5.60 4.91
C ALA A 340 -10.95 -5.05 3.65
N LYS A 341 -10.75 -3.73 3.63
CA LYS A 341 -10.14 -3.01 2.50
C LYS A 341 -9.16 -1.94 2.99
N TRP A 342 -8.04 -1.84 2.27
CA TRP A 342 -7.02 -0.80 2.45
C TRP A 342 -6.55 -0.35 1.08
N LEU A 343 -6.23 0.92 0.91
CA LEU A 343 -5.73 1.45 -0.38
C LEU A 343 -4.50 0.67 -0.84
N ARG A 344 -3.58 0.35 0.07
CA ARG A 344 -2.34 -0.37 -0.23
C ARG A 344 -2.54 -1.79 -0.76
N TYR A 345 -3.64 -2.48 -0.39
CA TYR A 345 -3.93 -3.84 -0.88
C TYR A 345 -4.23 -3.89 -2.38
N SER A 346 -4.49 -2.74 -3.00
CA SER A 346 -4.65 -2.64 -4.46
C SER A 346 -3.32 -2.72 -5.22
N LEU A 347 -2.18 -2.54 -4.55
CA LEU A 347 -0.90 -2.42 -5.25
C LEU A 347 -0.56 -3.62 -6.15
N PRO A 348 -0.76 -4.89 -5.74
CA PRO A 348 -0.52 -6.04 -6.61
C PRO A 348 -1.47 -6.15 -7.82
N LEU A 349 -2.61 -5.45 -7.80
CA LEU A 349 -3.57 -5.38 -8.90
C LEU A 349 -3.11 -4.38 -9.98
N LEU A 350 -2.52 -3.25 -9.58
CA LEU A 350 -2.26 -2.10 -10.48
C LEU A 350 -1.40 -2.42 -11.70
N PRO A 351 -0.31 -3.23 -11.64
CA PRO A 351 0.49 -3.57 -12.82
C PRO A 351 -0.33 -4.20 -13.94
N PHE A 352 -1.32 -5.01 -13.59
CA PHE A 352 -2.17 -5.70 -14.56
C PHE A 352 -3.24 -4.79 -15.17
N LEU A 353 -3.64 -3.74 -14.44
CA LEU A 353 -4.46 -2.66 -14.98
C LEU A 353 -3.64 -1.75 -15.90
N TYR A 354 -2.36 -1.47 -15.56
CA TYR A 354 -1.46 -0.76 -16.48
C TYR A 354 -1.08 -1.58 -17.71
N LEU A 355 -1.02 -2.92 -17.60
CA LEU A 355 -0.91 -3.80 -18.76
C LEU A 355 -2.11 -3.56 -19.71
N ALA A 356 -3.33 -3.46 -19.17
CA ALA A 356 -4.51 -3.14 -19.97
C ALA A 356 -4.39 -1.74 -20.62
N ALA A 357 -3.98 -0.72 -19.86
CA ALA A 357 -3.76 0.62 -20.40
C ALA A 357 -2.70 0.61 -21.53
N GLY A 358 -1.60 -0.14 -21.35
CA GLY A 358 -0.59 -0.34 -22.37
C GLY A 358 -1.14 -1.05 -23.62
N TYR A 359 -2.08 -1.99 -23.43
CA TYR A 359 -2.74 -2.66 -24.57
C TYR A 359 -3.61 -1.69 -25.39
N ALA A 360 -4.29 -0.74 -24.74
CA ALA A 360 -5.01 0.33 -25.44
C ALA A 360 -4.06 1.20 -26.28
N VAL A 361 -2.90 1.57 -25.68
CA VAL A 361 -1.86 2.33 -26.42
C VAL A 361 -1.30 1.51 -27.60
N HIS A 362 -1.10 0.21 -27.41
CA HIS A 362 -0.65 -0.69 -28.49
C HIS A 362 -1.64 -0.70 -29.66
N ALA A 363 -2.94 -0.86 -29.38
CA ALA A 363 -3.98 -0.88 -30.38
C ALA A 363 -4.10 0.49 -31.09
N ALA A 364 -4.09 1.59 -30.34
CA ALA A 364 -4.14 2.94 -30.88
C ALA A 364 -2.94 3.25 -31.76
N TYR A 365 -1.73 2.85 -31.34
CA TYR A 365 -0.51 3.03 -32.14
C TYR A 365 -0.58 2.27 -33.47
N GLY A 366 -1.09 1.02 -33.48
CA GLY A 366 -1.34 0.26 -34.71
C GLY A 366 -2.25 1.01 -35.67
N TRP A 367 -3.40 1.49 -35.16
CA TRP A 367 -4.38 2.24 -35.94
C TRP A 367 -3.82 3.55 -36.52
N VAL A 368 -3.06 4.32 -35.73
CA VAL A 368 -2.42 5.57 -36.16
C VAL A 368 -1.38 5.31 -37.25
N LYS A 369 -0.59 4.25 -37.10
CA LYS A 369 0.43 3.85 -38.09
C LYS A 369 -0.20 3.48 -39.45
N GLU A 370 -1.28 2.71 -39.44
CA GLU A 370 -2.02 2.33 -40.65
C GLU A 370 -2.59 3.55 -41.38
N ARG A 371 -3.09 4.55 -40.63
CA ARG A 371 -3.69 5.78 -41.17
C ARG A 371 -2.69 6.91 -41.43
N LYS A 372 -1.39 6.69 -41.16
CA LYS A 372 -0.33 7.71 -41.26
C LYS A 372 -0.63 9.02 -40.50
N ALA A 373 -1.39 8.93 -39.42
CA ALA A 373 -1.87 10.06 -38.61
C ALA A 373 -0.87 10.43 -37.50
N ALA A 374 0.35 10.80 -37.85
CA ALA A 374 1.44 11.10 -36.88
C ALA A 374 1.09 12.22 -35.89
N SER A 375 0.30 13.24 -36.32
CA SER A 375 -0.17 14.32 -35.46
C SER A 375 -1.06 13.81 -34.31
N LEU A 376 -1.92 12.83 -34.57
CA LEU A 376 -2.77 12.22 -33.53
C LEU A 376 -1.93 11.41 -32.54
N ALA A 377 -0.84 10.75 -32.99
CA ALA A 377 0.08 10.08 -32.09
C ALA A 377 0.77 11.08 -31.16
N GLY A 378 1.23 12.21 -31.68
CA GLY A 378 1.85 13.28 -30.90
C GLY A 378 0.90 13.85 -29.86
N LEU A 379 -0.34 14.20 -30.27
CA LEU A 379 -1.36 14.70 -29.34
C LEU A 379 -1.68 13.68 -28.24
N GLY A 380 -1.90 12.41 -28.61
CA GLY A 380 -2.15 11.32 -27.67
C GLY A 380 -1.00 11.16 -26.67
N ALA A 381 0.25 11.25 -27.10
CA ALA A 381 1.42 11.19 -26.23
C ALA A 381 1.45 12.38 -25.25
N VAL A 382 1.19 13.61 -25.73
CA VAL A 382 1.13 14.81 -24.88
C VAL A 382 0.06 14.65 -23.80
N VAL A 383 -1.14 14.17 -24.12
CA VAL A 383 -2.22 13.97 -23.15
C VAL A 383 -1.87 12.85 -22.17
N LEU A 384 -1.41 11.70 -22.66
CA LEU A 384 -1.13 10.52 -21.82
C LEU A 384 0.09 10.69 -20.91
N LEU A 385 1.02 11.59 -21.25
CA LEU A 385 2.23 11.83 -20.47
C LEU A 385 2.22 13.20 -19.78
N GLY A 386 1.87 14.24 -20.49
CA GLY A 386 1.92 15.62 -19.98
C GLY A 386 0.97 15.83 -18.81
N TRP A 387 -0.28 15.37 -18.92
CA TRP A 387 -1.28 15.49 -17.86
C TRP A 387 -0.84 14.76 -16.57
N PRO A 388 -0.53 13.45 -16.57
CA PRO A 388 -0.08 12.78 -15.34
C PRO A 388 1.20 13.36 -14.74
N LEU A 389 2.13 13.86 -15.57
CA LEU A 389 3.35 14.50 -15.08
C LEU A 389 3.07 15.87 -14.42
N MET A 390 2.12 16.65 -14.95
CA MET A 390 1.66 17.89 -14.29
C MET A 390 1.01 17.59 -12.93
N GLU A 391 0.12 16.61 -12.88
CA GLU A 391 -0.49 16.17 -11.62
C GLU A 391 0.56 15.66 -10.63
N LEU A 392 1.51 14.83 -11.09
CA LEU A 392 2.59 14.31 -10.27
C LEU A 392 3.42 15.45 -9.63
N ARG A 393 3.75 16.48 -10.42
CA ARG A 393 4.48 17.67 -9.93
C ARG A 393 3.65 18.47 -8.92
N ALA A 394 2.36 18.64 -9.20
CA ALA A 394 1.46 19.41 -8.34
C ALA A 394 1.27 18.78 -6.96
N TRP A 395 1.32 17.46 -6.86
CA TRP A 395 1.12 16.72 -5.63
C TRP A 395 2.42 16.31 -4.90
N ALA A 396 3.58 16.62 -5.46
CA ALA A 396 4.86 16.34 -4.81
C ALA A 396 5.04 17.22 -3.55
N PRO A 397 5.55 16.68 -2.42
CA PRO A 397 5.89 15.29 -2.15
C PRO A 397 4.71 14.47 -1.58
N TYR A 398 3.49 15.04 -1.51
CA TYR A 398 2.30 14.49 -0.83
C TYR A 398 1.46 13.58 -1.73
N TYR A 399 2.10 12.65 -2.45
CA TYR A 399 1.43 11.71 -3.37
C TYR A 399 0.29 10.89 -2.75
N PRO A 400 0.31 10.52 -1.46
CA PRO A 400 -0.82 9.86 -0.81
C PRO A 400 -2.13 10.64 -0.88
N LEU A 401 -2.03 11.99 -0.86
CA LEU A 401 -3.17 12.91 -0.90
C LEU A 401 -3.80 13.06 -2.28
N TYR A 402 -3.15 12.54 -3.33
CA TYR A 402 -3.63 12.70 -4.71
C TYR A 402 -5.09 12.27 -4.89
N VAL A 403 -5.87 13.16 -5.47
CA VAL A 403 -7.25 12.94 -5.96
C VAL A 403 -7.34 13.67 -7.30
N ASN A 404 -7.82 12.99 -8.34
CA ASN A 404 -7.98 13.59 -9.66
C ASN A 404 -9.21 14.54 -9.73
N ALA A 405 -9.41 15.18 -10.88
CA ALA A 405 -10.52 16.13 -11.06
C ALA A 405 -11.91 15.50 -10.92
N ILE A 406 -12.09 14.21 -11.27
CA ILE A 406 -13.36 13.49 -11.07
C ILE A 406 -13.68 13.38 -9.57
N GLY A 407 -12.67 13.13 -8.75
CA GLY A 407 -12.79 13.10 -7.30
C GLY A 407 -12.83 14.49 -6.64
N GLY A 408 -12.77 15.57 -7.41
CA GLY A 408 -12.80 16.95 -6.91
C GLY A 408 -11.43 17.56 -6.58
N GLY A 409 -10.33 16.88 -6.90
CA GLY A 409 -8.97 17.40 -6.75
C GLY A 409 -8.65 17.82 -5.32
N THR A 410 -7.97 18.98 -5.15
CA THR A 410 -7.52 19.49 -3.85
C THR A 410 -8.66 19.85 -2.89
N THR A 411 -9.87 20.13 -3.39
CA THR A 411 -10.99 20.53 -2.54
C THR A 411 -11.65 19.38 -1.80
N LYS A 412 -11.41 18.14 -2.24
CA LYS A 412 -12.07 16.94 -1.70
C LYS A 412 -11.11 15.84 -1.27
N ILE A 413 -9.90 16.21 -0.88
CA ILE A 413 -8.84 15.25 -0.48
C ILE A 413 -9.32 14.29 0.61
N ALA A 414 -9.92 14.84 1.67
CA ALA A 414 -10.35 14.07 2.84
C ALA A 414 -11.79 13.51 2.73
N GLN A 415 -12.48 13.74 1.59
CA GLN A 415 -13.87 13.34 1.48
C GLN A 415 -14.04 11.82 1.40
N TYR A 416 -13.20 11.15 0.59
CA TYR A 416 -13.37 9.71 0.31
C TYR A 416 -12.52 8.84 1.22
N PHE A 417 -11.28 9.25 1.48
CA PHE A 417 -10.32 8.51 2.28
C PHE A 417 -9.70 9.45 3.31
N ALA A 418 -9.34 8.91 4.47
CA ALA A 418 -8.57 9.69 5.43
C ALA A 418 -7.24 10.14 4.81
N PRO A 419 -6.82 11.39 5.03
CA PRO A 419 -5.60 11.94 4.41
C PRO A 419 -4.35 11.13 4.75
N ASP A 420 -4.31 10.58 5.95
CA ASP A 420 -3.20 9.83 6.53
C ASP A 420 -3.33 8.30 6.38
N GLU A 421 -4.26 7.79 5.56
CA GLU A 421 -4.52 6.35 5.40
C GLU A 421 -3.32 5.58 4.80
N ILE A 422 -2.69 6.13 3.75
CA ILE A 422 -1.53 5.48 3.12
C ILE A 422 -0.25 5.76 3.93
N SER A 423 -0.10 7.00 4.43
CA SER A 423 1.09 7.50 5.10
C SER A 423 0.68 8.44 6.23
N GLU A 424 0.99 8.06 7.45
CA GLU A 424 0.76 8.86 8.65
C GLU A 424 1.84 9.97 8.74
N PHE A 425 1.83 10.87 7.76
CA PHE A 425 2.92 11.77 7.40
C PHE A 425 3.11 12.95 8.36
N ASP A 426 2.27 13.13 9.36
CA ASP A 426 2.21 14.28 10.27
C ASP A 426 2.73 14.01 11.69
N THR A 427 3.08 12.77 12.02
CA THR A 427 3.46 12.39 13.39
C THR A 427 4.69 13.14 13.90
N ARG A 428 5.67 13.45 13.01
CA ARG A 428 6.85 14.26 13.35
C ARG A 428 6.43 15.68 13.76
N GLU A 429 5.55 16.28 12.99
CA GLU A 429 5.05 17.64 13.20
C GLU A 429 4.22 17.71 14.48
N VAL A 430 3.37 16.72 14.76
CA VAL A 430 2.66 16.57 16.02
C VAL A 430 3.65 16.48 17.19
N ALA A 431 4.64 15.57 17.11
CA ALA A 431 5.64 15.42 18.15
C ALA A 431 6.44 16.71 18.39
N GLN A 432 6.84 17.42 17.34
CA GLN A 432 7.55 18.71 17.48
C GLN A 432 6.70 19.76 18.22
N GLN A 433 5.42 19.87 17.91
CA GLN A 433 4.53 20.80 18.61
C GLN A 433 4.37 20.43 20.10
N ILE A 434 4.28 19.14 20.41
CA ILE A 434 4.21 18.64 21.79
C ILE A 434 5.54 18.90 22.53
N CYS A 435 6.68 18.65 21.89
CA CYS A 435 7.99 18.91 22.48
C CYS A 435 8.19 20.38 22.87
N LEU A 436 7.69 21.31 22.04
CA LEU A 436 7.84 22.74 22.25
C LEU A 436 6.84 23.32 23.26
N GLY A 437 5.64 22.75 23.37
CA GLY A 437 4.56 23.39 24.10
C GLY A 437 3.95 22.59 25.25
N ALA A 438 4.24 21.29 25.36
CA ALA A 438 3.60 20.47 26.39
C ALA A 438 4.24 20.66 27.79
N PRO A 439 3.46 20.74 28.87
CA PRO A 439 3.96 20.72 30.24
C PRO A 439 4.84 19.50 30.54
N LEU A 440 5.67 19.59 31.59
CA LEU A 440 6.45 18.46 32.06
C LEU A 440 5.53 17.38 32.66
N GLY A 441 5.84 16.10 32.38
CA GLY A 441 5.12 14.97 32.92
C GLY A 441 3.72 14.75 32.32
N VAL A 442 3.39 15.41 31.18
CA VAL A 442 2.08 15.31 30.56
C VAL A 442 1.77 13.90 30.07
N ARG A 443 0.50 13.48 30.17
CA ARG A 443 -0.01 12.27 29.54
C ARG A 443 -0.46 12.60 28.13
N LEU A 444 0.01 11.80 27.16
CA LEU A 444 -0.28 11.95 25.73
C LEU A 444 -1.02 10.72 25.22
N ALA A 445 -2.29 10.88 24.89
CA ALA A 445 -3.09 9.83 24.26
C ALA A 445 -3.02 9.94 22.73
N THR A 446 -2.66 8.86 22.06
CA THR A 446 -2.51 8.77 20.60
C THR A 446 -2.82 7.38 20.10
N SER A 447 -3.34 7.27 18.87
CA SER A 447 -3.49 5.98 18.19
C SER A 447 -2.20 5.50 17.52
N ARG A 448 -1.10 6.28 17.61
CA ARG A 448 0.21 5.98 17.01
C ARG A 448 1.34 5.96 18.06
N PRO A 449 1.27 5.10 19.08
CA PRO A 449 2.20 5.15 20.20
C PRO A 449 3.66 4.85 19.80
N LYS A 450 3.91 3.95 18.83
CA LYS A 450 5.27 3.58 18.42
C LYS A 450 5.95 4.71 17.64
N SER A 451 5.25 5.29 16.66
CA SER A 451 5.78 6.42 15.89
C SER A 451 5.91 7.68 16.74
N MET A 452 4.98 7.93 17.65
CA MET A 452 5.09 9.02 18.61
C MET A 452 6.31 8.83 19.53
N THR A 453 6.52 7.63 20.06
CA THR A 453 7.72 7.30 20.87
C THR A 453 9.02 7.54 20.09
N TYR A 454 9.05 7.19 18.79
CA TYR A 454 10.22 7.43 17.94
C TYR A 454 10.58 8.91 17.86
N TYR A 455 9.58 9.78 17.58
CA TYR A 455 9.83 11.22 17.43
C TYR A 455 10.05 11.96 18.74
N LEU A 456 9.37 11.59 19.82
CA LEU A 456 9.58 12.21 21.14
C LEU A 456 10.96 11.93 21.73
N ARG A 457 11.58 10.78 21.43
CA ARG A 457 12.97 10.49 21.82
C ARG A 457 13.95 11.51 21.23
N SER A 458 13.71 11.97 20.00
CA SER A 458 14.59 12.93 19.31
C SER A 458 14.59 14.32 19.94
N CYS A 459 13.55 14.68 20.69
CA CYS A 459 13.46 15.97 21.41
C CYS A 459 13.74 15.85 22.92
N ASN A 460 14.28 14.73 23.37
CA ASN A 460 14.68 14.50 24.76
C ASN A 460 13.57 14.78 25.80
N ARG A 461 12.34 14.30 25.51
CA ARG A 461 11.17 14.41 26.38
C ARG A 461 10.73 13.03 26.90
N PRO A 462 11.58 12.33 27.71
CA PRO A 462 11.25 11.03 28.31
C PRO A 462 10.18 11.13 29.39
N ASP A 463 9.88 12.34 29.86
CA ASP A 463 8.85 12.66 30.85
C ASP A 463 7.42 12.48 30.32
N ILE A 464 7.20 12.48 29.01
CA ILE A 464 5.87 12.35 28.40
C ILE A 464 5.42 10.89 28.50
N GLN A 465 4.28 10.67 29.15
CA GLN A 465 3.66 9.35 29.29
C GLN A 465 2.74 9.08 28.10
N ILE A 466 3.14 8.19 27.18
CA ILE A 466 2.34 7.84 26.01
C ILE A 466 1.31 6.80 26.38
N MET A 467 0.04 7.12 26.14
CA MET A 467 -1.12 6.25 26.36
C MET A 467 -1.72 5.86 25.00
N PRO A 468 -1.84 4.56 24.68
CA PRO A 468 -2.56 4.15 23.46
C PRO A 468 -4.05 4.55 23.56
N LEU A 469 -4.54 5.31 22.59
CA LEU A 469 -5.91 5.81 22.58
C LEU A 469 -6.97 4.69 22.47
N TYR A 470 -6.58 3.56 21.92
CA TYR A 470 -7.41 2.36 21.76
C TYR A 470 -7.30 1.38 22.94
N ASP A 471 -6.54 1.73 23.97
CA ASP A 471 -6.49 0.92 25.20
C ASP A 471 -7.82 1.05 25.94
N ALA A 472 -8.46 -0.08 26.22
CA ALA A 472 -9.72 -0.13 26.96
C ALA A 472 -9.61 0.47 28.38
N LEU A 473 -8.41 0.57 28.94
CA LEU A 473 -8.14 1.16 30.24
C LEU A 473 -7.87 2.66 30.19
N TYR A 474 -7.74 3.25 28.99
CA TYR A 474 -7.50 4.68 28.88
C TYR A 474 -8.78 5.45 29.20
N THR A 475 -8.70 6.30 30.20
CA THR A 475 -9.73 7.28 30.56
C THR A 475 -9.10 8.67 30.54
N PRO A 476 -9.65 9.63 29.76
CA PRO A 476 -9.15 10.99 29.73
C PRO A 476 -9.17 11.64 31.12
N GLN A 477 -8.08 12.33 31.47
CA GLN A 477 -7.95 13.11 32.69
C GLN A 477 -7.68 14.56 32.35
N GLU A 478 -8.02 15.46 33.26
CA GLU A 478 -7.72 16.89 33.09
C GLU A 478 -6.23 17.12 32.86
N GLY A 479 -5.90 17.90 31.82
CA GLY A 479 -4.53 18.16 31.41
C GLY A 479 -3.94 17.14 30.43
N ASP A 480 -4.65 16.05 30.10
CA ASP A 480 -4.20 15.13 29.05
C ASP A 480 -4.14 15.83 27.68
N LEU A 481 -3.09 15.54 26.94
CA LEU A 481 -3.06 15.83 25.51
C LEU A 481 -3.61 14.65 24.72
N ILE A 482 -4.63 14.88 23.90
CA ILE A 482 -5.27 13.85 23.10
C ILE A 482 -5.08 14.19 21.64
N VAL A 483 -4.44 13.30 20.89
CA VAL A 483 -4.23 13.44 19.45
C VAL A 483 -5.25 12.61 18.72
N LEU A 484 -6.09 13.26 17.90
CA LEU A 484 -7.02 12.59 17.01
C LEU A 484 -6.44 12.53 15.61
N GLU A 485 -6.24 11.29 15.12
CA GLU A 485 -5.72 10.98 13.79
C GLU A 485 -6.87 10.46 12.90
N PRO A 486 -7.16 11.07 11.75
CA PRO A 486 -8.34 10.75 10.93
C PRO A 486 -8.41 9.30 10.44
N SER A 487 -7.26 8.67 10.09
CA SER A 487 -7.21 7.27 9.64
C SER A 487 -7.39 6.26 10.76
N ARG A 488 -7.27 6.71 12.01
CA ARG A 488 -7.34 5.87 13.22
C ARG A 488 -8.67 6.05 13.96
N ARG A 489 -9.72 6.40 13.22
CA ARG A 489 -11.08 6.48 13.74
C ARG A 489 -11.69 5.09 13.77
N PHE A 490 -11.84 4.54 14.98
CA PHE A 490 -12.42 3.23 15.25
C PHE A 490 -13.81 3.39 15.87
N LEU A 491 -14.64 2.34 15.81
CA LEU A 491 -15.96 2.36 16.42
C LEU A 491 -15.88 2.62 17.93
N GLU A 492 -14.89 2.02 18.60
CA GLU A 492 -14.65 2.20 20.04
C GLU A 492 -14.23 3.64 20.39
N THR A 493 -13.48 4.30 19.52
CA THR A 493 -13.02 5.68 19.75
C THR A 493 -13.97 6.72 19.16
N GLN A 494 -15.03 6.32 18.45
CA GLN A 494 -15.96 7.22 17.77
C GLN A 494 -16.59 8.22 18.74
N GLY A 495 -17.01 7.76 19.93
CA GLY A 495 -17.60 8.63 20.96
C GLY A 495 -16.64 9.75 21.40
N LEU A 496 -15.34 9.45 21.49
CA LEU A 496 -14.31 10.43 21.82
C LEU A 496 -14.11 11.44 20.68
N PHE A 497 -14.08 10.98 19.43
CA PHE A 497 -14.01 11.87 18.26
C PHE A 497 -15.20 12.83 18.23
N ASP A 498 -16.40 12.33 18.48
CA ASP A 498 -17.62 13.14 18.47
C ASP A 498 -17.66 14.12 19.66
N LEU A 499 -17.22 13.68 20.85
CA LEU A 499 -17.13 14.50 22.04
C LEU A 499 -16.15 15.68 21.84
N LEU A 500 -14.92 15.37 21.44
CA LEU A 500 -13.87 16.37 21.26
C LEU A 500 -14.16 17.29 20.06
N GLY A 501 -14.64 16.72 18.95
CA GLY A 501 -14.95 17.48 17.74
C GLY A 501 -16.08 18.52 17.94
N ASN A 502 -17.03 18.24 18.83
CA ASN A 502 -18.15 19.13 19.16
C ASN A 502 -17.88 20.01 20.39
N SER A 503 -16.78 19.77 21.11
CA SER A 503 -16.43 20.52 22.32
C SER A 503 -15.81 21.89 21.99
N ARG A 504 -15.77 22.75 23.02
CA ARG A 504 -15.02 24.01 23.00
C ARG A 504 -13.62 23.88 23.62
N MET A 505 -13.11 22.64 23.74
CA MET A 505 -11.78 22.41 24.29
C MET A 505 -10.70 23.13 23.48
N PRO A 506 -9.63 23.59 24.15
CA PRO A 506 -8.45 24.10 23.46
C PRO A 506 -7.92 23.06 22.49
N ARG A 507 -7.79 23.44 21.23
CA ARG A 507 -7.29 22.54 20.18
C ARG A 507 -6.30 23.22 19.27
N ARG A 508 -5.40 22.42 18.73
CA ARG A 508 -4.44 22.85 17.72
C ARG A 508 -4.45 21.86 16.57
N GLU A 509 -4.73 22.37 15.38
CA GLU A 509 -4.67 21.56 14.15
C GLU A 509 -3.25 21.53 13.61
N VAL A 510 -2.81 20.33 13.23
CA VAL A 510 -1.53 20.09 12.58
C VAL A 510 -1.74 20.07 11.08
N GLN A 511 -1.22 21.08 10.41
CA GLN A 511 -1.32 21.21 8.95
C GLN A 511 -0.13 20.56 8.28
N VAL A 512 -0.39 19.70 7.26
CA VAL A 512 0.65 19.13 6.40
C VAL A 512 0.23 19.29 4.94
N GLY A 513 1.01 20.09 4.21
CA GLY A 513 0.60 20.48 2.87
C GLY A 513 -0.76 21.18 2.87
N PRO A 514 -1.70 20.76 2.01
CA PRO A 514 -3.00 21.42 1.88
C PRO A 514 -4.07 20.90 2.85
N VAL A 515 -3.75 20.01 3.81
CA VAL A 515 -4.75 19.37 4.68
C VAL A 515 -4.45 19.52 6.15
N SER A 516 -5.51 19.59 6.97
CA SER A 516 -5.44 19.32 8.40
C SER A 516 -5.32 17.82 8.61
N ALA A 517 -4.18 17.38 9.13
CA ALA A 517 -3.84 15.95 9.23
C ALA A 517 -4.27 15.37 10.57
N SER A 518 -3.87 15.99 11.70
CA SER A 518 -4.26 15.59 13.05
C SER A 518 -4.67 16.79 13.87
N THR A 519 -5.40 16.56 14.95
CA THR A 519 -5.80 17.59 15.91
C THR A 519 -5.36 17.21 17.31
N ILE A 520 -4.64 18.11 17.97
CA ILE A 520 -4.20 17.98 19.36
C ILE A 520 -5.21 18.71 20.23
N TYR A 521 -5.80 18.04 21.21
CA TYR A 521 -6.70 18.60 22.20
C TYR A 521 -6.04 18.61 23.57
N LEU A 522 -6.24 19.69 24.32
CA LEU A 522 -6.01 19.71 25.77
C LEU A 522 -7.33 19.33 26.44
N PHE A 523 -7.35 18.21 27.19
CA PHE A 523 -8.58 17.76 27.81
C PHE A 523 -8.90 18.58 29.05
N GLU A 524 -9.98 19.34 28.99
CA GLU A 524 -10.52 20.15 30.07
C GLU A 524 -11.99 19.78 30.29
N PRO A 525 -12.33 19.02 31.35
CA PRO A 525 -13.71 18.60 31.62
C PRO A 525 -14.68 19.77 31.72
N SER A 526 -14.22 20.92 32.23
CA SER A 526 -15.01 22.16 32.35
C SER A 526 -15.48 22.74 31.02
N ALA A 527 -14.78 22.44 29.91
CA ALA A 527 -15.14 22.87 28.57
C ALA A 527 -16.22 21.97 27.91
N LEU A 528 -16.62 20.89 28.56
CA LEU A 528 -17.74 20.05 28.14
C LEU A 528 -19.05 20.73 28.56
N SER A 529 -19.95 21.01 27.61
CA SER A 529 -21.27 21.52 27.94
C SER A 529 -22.16 20.40 28.52
N ARG A 530 -23.10 20.76 29.41
CA ARG A 530 -24.09 19.80 29.91
C ARG A 530 -24.90 19.10 28.79
N LYS A 531 -25.04 19.74 27.63
CA LYS A 531 -25.68 19.16 26.43
C LYS A 531 -24.83 18.12 25.72
N ASP A 532 -23.49 18.20 25.81
CA ASP A 532 -22.57 17.27 25.20
C ASP A 532 -22.50 15.95 25.98
N THR A 533 -22.73 16.02 27.29
CA THR A 533 -22.77 14.85 28.18
C THR A 533 -24.12 14.09 28.14
N GLN A 534 -25.20 14.72 27.64
CA GLN A 534 -26.55 14.14 27.63
C GLN A 534 -27.00 13.49 26.31
N LYS A 535 -26.22 13.59 25.24
CA LYS A 535 -26.52 12.85 24.03
C LYS A 535 -25.76 11.51 24.04
N PRO A 536 -26.41 10.39 24.34
CA PRO A 536 -25.94 9.09 23.90
C PRO A 536 -26.17 9.06 22.38
N GLY A 537 -25.34 9.80 21.64
CA GLY A 537 -25.37 9.84 20.19
C GLY A 537 -24.62 8.65 19.63
N PHE A 538 -25.07 7.43 19.95
CA PHE A 538 -24.88 6.32 19.05
C PHE A 538 -25.65 6.65 17.76
N VAL A 539 -25.03 7.33 16.85
CA VAL A 539 -25.35 7.10 15.45
C VAL A 539 -24.87 5.67 15.21
N GLN A 540 -25.74 4.69 15.47
CA GLN A 540 -25.59 3.42 14.81
C GLN A 540 -25.28 3.75 13.37
N ALA A 541 -24.03 3.50 12.95
CA ALA A 541 -23.72 3.38 11.56
C ALA A 541 -24.73 2.36 11.05
N ARG A 542 -25.82 2.84 10.42
CA ARG A 542 -26.83 1.95 9.87
C ARG A 542 -26.10 1.10 8.87
N PRO A 543 -25.92 -0.20 9.11
CA PRO A 543 -25.48 -1.09 8.07
C PRO A 543 -26.55 -0.96 6.98
N ARG A 544 -26.23 -0.34 5.85
CA ARG A 544 -27.00 -0.48 4.62
C ARG A 544 -26.72 -1.88 4.08
N GLY A 545 -27.22 -2.86 4.80
CA GLY A 545 -27.15 -4.27 4.45
C GLY A 545 -27.90 -5.02 5.53
N ARG A 546 -28.89 -5.82 5.15
CA ARG A 546 -29.76 -6.57 6.04
C ARG A 546 -28.95 -7.36 7.07
N CYS A 547 -29.30 -7.15 8.32
CA CYS A 547 -29.14 -8.02 9.47
C CYS A 547 -27.97 -9.01 9.45
N ALA A 548 -26.82 -8.61 10.02
CA ALA A 548 -26.03 -9.52 10.82
C ALA A 548 -26.40 -9.28 12.28
N ALA A 549 -26.78 -10.34 13.00
CA ALA A 549 -26.99 -10.29 14.42
C ALA A 549 -25.75 -9.69 15.12
N PRO A 550 -25.89 -8.95 16.22
CA PRO A 550 -24.76 -8.48 16.99
C PRO A 550 -23.92 -9.71 17.35
N VAL A 551 -22.67 -9.74 16.91
CA VAL A 551 -21.70 -10.66 17.45
C VAL A 551 -21.46 -10.16 18.88
N ASP A 552 -22.03 -10.87 19.84
CA ASP A 552 -21.76 -10.68 21.26
C ASP A 552 -20.25 -10.94 21.46
N ASN A 553 -19.48 -9.87 21.44
CA ASN A 553 -18.10 -9.89 21.87
C ASN A 553 -18.08 -9.40 23.32
N PRO A 554 -17.77 -10.23 24.30
CA PRO A 554 -17.75 -9.84 25.72
C PRO A 554 -16.82 -8.67 26.03
N ASP A 555 -15.80 -8.44 25.21
CA ASP A 555 -14.85 -7.33 25.40
C ASP A 555 -15.40 -5.95 25.00
N ASN A 556 -16.38 -5.89 24.09
CA ASN A 556 -17.02 -4.63 23.67
C ASN A 556 -17.97 -4.07 24.75
N THR A 557 -18.59 -4.94 25.54
CA THR A 557 -19.47 -4.53 26.62
C THR A 557 -18.70 -3.87 27.76
N THR A 558 -17.48 -4.30 28.01
CA THR A 558 -16.62 -3.78 29.09
C THR A 558 -16.07 -2.38 28.76
N ALA A 559 -15.55 -2.16 27.58
CA ALA A 559 -15.05 -0.86 27.15
C ALA A 559 -16.17 0.19 27.10
N HIS A 560 -17.33 -0.19 26.59
CA HIS A 560 -18.52 0.67 26.53
C HIS A 560 -19.09 1.01 27.92
N ALA A 561 -19.12 0.04 28.82
CA ALA A 561 -19.57 0.24 30.19
C ALA A 561 -18.62 1.16 30.99
N ILE A 562 -17.31 1.04 30.79
CA ILE A 562 -16.30 1.89 31.44
C ILE A 562 -16.44 3.34 30.98
N TRP A 563 -16.62 3.59 29.68
CA TRP A 563 -16.85 4.93 29.16
C TRP A 563 -18.14 5.56 29.67
N GLN A 564 -19.22 4.82 29.70
CA GLN A 564 -20.47 5.30 30.28
C GLN A 564 -20.37 5.56 31.79
N ALA A 565 -19.62 4.73 32.52
CA ALA A 565 -19.37 4.93 33.94
C ALA A 565 -18.53 6.18 34.21
N ALA A 566 -17.46 6.42 33.40
CA ALA A 566 -16.63 7.61 33.53
C ALA A 566 -17.40 8.91 33.24
N LEU A 567 -18.31 8.90 32.25
CA LEU A 567 -19.19 10.03 31.96
C LEU A 567 -20.29 10.26 33.01
N ARG A 568 -20.68 9.23 33.79
CA ARG A 568 -21.71 9.32 34.86
C ARG A 568 -21.16 9.69 36.22
N GLN A 569 -19.85 9.59 36.45
CA GLN A 569 -19.23 9.87 37.77
C GLN A 569 -18.75 11.33 37.92
N GLN A 570 -19.08 12.21 36.99
CA GLN A 570 -18.83 13.63 37.18
C GLN A 570 -20.01 14.33 37.80
N PRO A 571 -19.81 15.15 38.90
CA PRO A 571 -20.86 15.81 39.66
C PRO A 571 -21.64 16.87 38.87
#